data_87fd2d2a9cc3d1b8cb7c7e891d561f9b
#
_entry.id   87fd2d2a9cc3d1b8cb7c7e891d561f9b
#
_cell.length_a   1.000
_cell.length_b   1.000
_cell.length_c   1.000
_cell.angle_alpha   90.00
_cell.angle_beta   90.00
_cell.angle_gamma   90.00
#
_symmetry.space_group_name_H-M   'P 1'
#
loop_
_entity.id
_entity.type
_entity.pdbx_description
1 polymer ?
#
loop_
_entity_poly.entity_id
_entity_poly.type
_entity_poly.pdbx_seq_one_letter_code
_entity_poly.pdbx_strand_id
1 'polypeptide(L)'
;EHLSASSISDYIDCGLLYKFGRIDKIQPEFKPDALEFGSAVHLALADFHMEKLRGRLPGVKELHQSFEHHWRKLTDGRDDIRYAEGNDPDVMLLQGMELLTAYYNKSSWREFECVGIEEPFCFTVPGCPLPIIGSIDLMEKDPSGTIIINDFKTSARAYSNDEVDRNFQLTLYQMAVRANGY
;
A
#
# COMPACT_ATOMS: atom_id res chain seq x y z
N GLU A 1 16.02 10.61 12.51
CA GLU A 1 16.20 9.21 12.05
C GLU A 1 15.03 8.37 12.55
N HIS A 2 14.62 7.37 11.78
CA HIS A 2 13.50 6.46 12.09
C HIS A 2 13.70 5.13 11.36
N LEU A 3 12.94 4.12 11.76
CA LEU A 3 12.80 2.84 11.08
C LEU A 3 11.41 2.74 10.44
N SER A 4 11.30 1.92 9.39
CA SER A 4 10.03 1.52 8.77
C SER A 4 10.04 0.03 8.48
N ALA A 5 8.88 -0.57 8.22
CA ALA A 5 8.80 -1.99 7.84
C ALA A 5 9.72 -2.29 6.65
N SER A 6 9.66 -1.47 5.60
CA SER A 6 10.50 -1.65 4.41
C SER A 6 11.99 -1.48 4.71
N SER A 7 12.38 -0.50 5.54
CA SER A 7 13.80 -0.30 5.86
C SER A 7 14.38 -1.45 6.68
N ILE A 8 13.58 -2.03 7.56
CA ILE A 8 13.98 -3.21 8.35
C ILE A 8 14.08 -4.45 7.44
N SER A 9 13.11 -4.65 6.53
CA SER A 9 13.18 -5.73 5.53
C SER A 9 14.41 -5.60 4.65
N ASP A 10 14.68 -4.40 4.10
CA ASP A 10 15.89 -4.14 3.30
C ASP A 10 17.18 -4.57 4.03
N TYR A 11 17.25 -4.28 5.35
CA TYR A 11 18.41 -4.66 6.16
C TYR A 11 18.52 -6.17 6.40
N ILE A 12 17.40 -6.83 6.69
CA ILE A 12 17.34 -8.27 6.93
C ILE A 12 17.67 -9.05 5.65
N ASP A 13 17.10 -8.63 4.53
CA ASP A 13 17.30 -9.28 3.24
C ASP A 13 18.72 -9.06 2.70
N CYS A 14 19.24 -7.83 2.81
CA CYS A 14 20.58 -7.50 2.40
C CYS A 14 21.06 -6.19 3.03
N GLY A 15 22.01 -6.27 3.99
CA GLY A 15 22.59 -5.08 4.62
C GLY A 15 23.23 -4.09 3.62
N LEU A 16 23.70 -4.58 2.46
CA LEU A 16 24.25 -3.73 1.40
C LEU A 16 23.15 -2.96 0.67
N LEU A 17 22.01 -3.59 0.42
CA LEU A 17 20.81 -2.92 -0.12
C LEU A 17 20.37 -1.78 0.80
N TYR A 18 20.27 -2.06 2.10
CA TYR A 18 19.97 -1.04 3.10
C TYR A 18 20.96 0.11 3.05
N LYS A 19 22.27 -0.22 3.03
CA LYS A 19 23.33 0.81 2.97
C LYS A 19 23.15 1.71 1.75
N PHE A 20 23.06 1.15 0.56
CA PHE A 20 22.94 1.93 -0.67
C PHE A 20 21.65 2.74 -0.73
N GLY A 21 20.51 2.14 -0.38
CA GLY A 21 19.21 2.80 -0.48
C GLY A 21 18.95 3.80 0.66
N ARG A 22 19.31 3.46 1.90
CA ARG A 22 18.90 4.23 3.09
C ARG A 22 20.01 5.15 3.65
N ILE A 23 21.26 4.71 3.60
CA ILE A 23 22.40 5.49 4.13
C ILE A 23 23.00 6.37 3.02
N ASP A 24 23.47 5.75 1.94
CA ASP A 24 24.13 6.44 0.85
C ASP A 24 23.13 7.15 -0.09
N LYS A 25 21.85 6.77 -0.04
CA LYS A 25 20.74 7.34 -0.85
C LYS A 25 21.03 7.34 -2.35
N ILE A 26 21.66 6.26 -2.82
CA ILE A 26 21.94 6.07 -4.25
C ILE A 26 20.61 5.94 -4.99
N GLN A 27 20.42 6.80 -5.99
CA GLN A 27 19.24 6.74 -6.82
C GLN A 27 19.42 5.64 -7.89
N PRO A 28 18.43 4.74 -8.07
CA PRO A 28 18.48 3.76 -9.14
C PRO A 28 18.39 4.47 -10.51
N GLU A 29 19.02 3.90 -11.53
CA GLU A 29 18.97 4.41 -12.91
C GLU A 29 17.57 4.37 -13.50
N PHE A 30 16.74 3.44 -13.02
CA PHE A 30 15.36 3.27 -13.46
C PHE A 30 14.49 2.82 -12.29
N LYS A 31 13.18 3.03 -12.43
CA LYS A 31 12.16 2.49 -11.54
C LYS A 31 11.39 1.37 -12.25
N PRO A 32 11.20 0.21 -11.62
CA PRO A 32 10.30 -0.81 -12.15
C PRO A 32 8.86 -0.29 -12.27
N ASP A 33 8.18 -0.62 -13.37
CA ASP A 33 6.77 -0.31 -13.60
C ASP A 33 5.85 -0.74 -12.44
N ALA A 34 6.13 -1.89 -11.84
CA ALA A 34 5.38 -2.44 -10.71
C ALA A 34 5.32 -1.50 -9.49
N LEU A 35 6.34 -0.64 -9.26
CA LEU A 35 6.32 0.32 -8.15
C LEU A 35 5.33 1.46 -8.40
N GLU A 36 5.34 2.03 -9.60
CA GLU A 36 4.40 3.10 -9.96
C GLU A 36 2.98 2.55 -10.09
N PHE A 37 2.83 1.30 -10.58
CA PHE A 37 1.54 0.61 -10.62
C PHE A 37 0.96 0.42 -9.23
N GLY A 38 1.75 -0.11 -8.29
CA GLY A 38 1.34 -0.25 -6.89
C GLY A 38 0.91 1.09 -6.30
N SER A 39 1.73 2.13 -6.50
CA SER A 39 1.42 3.49 -6.03
C SER A 39 0.10 4.03 -6.59
N ALA A 40 -0.16 3.85 -7.88
CA ALA A 40 -1.41 4.30 -8.50
C ALA A 40 -2.63 3.54 -7.95
N VAL A 41 -2.51 2.22 -7.71
CA VAL A 41 -3.58 1.41 -7.11
C VAL A 41 -3.88 1.87 -5.68
N HIS A 42 -2.86 2.08 -4.84
CA HIS A 42 -3.04 2.57 -3.48
C HIS A 42 -3.74 3.93 -3.44
N LEU A 43 -3.31 4.88 -4.27
CA LEU A 43 -3.93 6.20 -4.37
C LEU A 43 -5.41 6.11 -4.80
N ALA A 44 -5.72 5.29 -5.79
CA ALA A 44 -7.09 5.10 -6.24
C ALA A 44 -7.99 4.46 -5.17
N LEU A 45 -7.47 3.50 -4.41
CA LEU A 45 -8.17 2.89 -3.30
C LEU A 45 -8.35 3.86 -2.12
N ALA A 46 -7.35 4.69 -1.85
CA ALA A 46 -7.47 5.76 -0.84
C ALA A 46 -8.57 6.75 -1.21
N ASP A 47 -8.63 7.22 -2.47
CA ASP A 47 -9.71 8.08 -2.95
C ASP A 47 -11.08 7.41 -2.80
N PHE A 48 -11.19 6.14 -3.19
CA PHE A 48 -12.42 5.36 -3.08
C PHE A 48 -12.92 5.28 -1.63
N HIS A 49 -12.02 4.94 -0.70
CA HIS A 49 -12.38 4.84 0.72
C HIS A 49 -12.64 6.20 1.37
N MET A 50 -11.96 7.26 0.91
CA MET A 50 -12.24 8.62 1.36
C MET A 50 -13.67 9.06 1.00
N GLU A 51 -14.16 8.70 -0.18
CA GLU A 51 -15.55 8.97 -0.56
C GLU A 51 -16.54 8.14 0.27
N LYS A 52 -16.22 6.87 0.55
CA LYS A 52 -17.02 6.04 1.48
C LYS A 52 -17.11 6.69 2.86
N LEU A 53 -16.00 7.20 3.39
CA LEU A 53 -15.95 7.91 4.67
C LEU A 53 -16.83 9.16 4.68
N ARG A 54 -16.98 9.83 3.52
CA ARG A 54 -17.88 10.97 3.32
C ARG A 54 -19.35 10.56 3.13
N GLY A 55 -19.67 9.27 3.23
CA GLY A 55 -21.02 8.72 3.06
C GLY A 55 -21.44 8.50 1.61
N ARG A 56 -20.52 8.55 0.65
CA ARG A 56 -20.77 8.30 -0.76
C ARG A 56 -20.03 7.03 -1.23
N LEU A 57 -20.74 6.09 -1.80
CA LEU A 57 -20.12 4.92 -2.44
C LEU A 57 -19.86 5.24 -3.93
N PRO A 58 -18.59 5.43 -4.35
CA PRO A 58 -18.26 5.64 -5.75
C PRO A 58 -18.58 4.40 -6.59
N GLY A 59 -18.97 4.60 -7.84
CA GLY A 59 -19.12 3.48 -8.79
C GLY A 59 -17.76 2.99 -9.31
N VAL A 60 -17.75 1.78 -9.90
CA VAL A 60 -16.53 1.19 -10.46
C VAL A 60 -15.88 2.08 -11.53
N LYS A 61 -16.68 2.83 -12.30
CA LYS A 61 -16.15 3.77 -13.30
C LYS A 61 -15.37 4.93 -12.67
N GLU A 62 -15.84 5.44 -11.54
CA GLU A 62 -15.14 6.51 -10.82
C GLU A 62 -13.82 5.99 -10.24
N LEU A 63 -13.80 4.76 -9.73
CA LEU A 63 -12.58 4.10 -9.27
C LEU A 63 -11.57 3.93 -10.41
N HIS A 64 -12.02 3.53 -11.61
CA HIS A 64 -11.16 3.44 -12.81
C HIS A 64 -10.60 4.83 -13.20
N GLN A 65 -11.43 5.87 -13.17
CA GLN A 65 -11.00 7.24 -13.48
C GLN A 65 -9.95 7.76 -12.49
N SER A 66 -10.14 7.49 -11.20
CA SER A 66 -9.13 7.84 -10.18
C SER A 66 -7.81 7.10 -10.45
N PHE A 67 -7.87 5.79 -10.75
CA PHE A 67 -6.68 5.02 -11.08
C PHE A 67 -5.97 5.56 -12.34
N GLU A 68 -6.70 5.79 -13.43
CA GLU A 68 -6.14 6.35 -14.66
C GLU A 68 -5.47 7.69 -14.41
N HIS A 69 -6.12 8.57 -13.62
CA HIS A 69 -5.54 9.86 -13.26
C HIS A 69 -4.19 9.69 -12.54
N HIS A 70 -4.14 8.85 -11.51
CA HIS A 70 -2.90 8.63 -10.75
C HIS A 70 -1.84 7.92 -11.58
N TRP A 71 -2.22 6.93 -12.37
CA TRP A 71 -1.31 6.21 -13.26
C TRP A 71 -0.64 7.16 -14.25
N ARG A 72 -1.43 7.95 -14.98
CA ARG A 72 -0.89 8.93 -15.92
C ARG A 72 0.00 9.96 -15.23
N LYS A 73 -0.41 10.47 -14.09
CA LYS A 73 0.38 11.43 -13.30
C LYS A 73 1.74 10.85 -12.87
N LEU A 74 1.82 9.56 -12.62
CA LEU A 74 3.05 8.87 -12.20
C LEU A 74 3.92 8.45 -13.38
N THR A 75 3.38 8.34 -14.59
CA THR A 75 4.09 7.73 -15.73
C THR A 75 4.25 8.64 -16.93
N ASP A 76 3.32 9.58 -17.17
CA ASP A 76 3.37 10.40 -18.37
C ASP A 76 4.65 11.26 -18.44
N GLY A 77 5.32 11.19 -19.59
CA GLY A 77 6.55 11.96 -19.86
C GLY A 77 7.77 11.47 -19.08
N ARG A 78 7.71 10.28 -18.47
CA ARG A 78 8.83 9.69 -17.75
C ARG A 78 9.54 8.63 -18.59
N ASP A 79 10.86 8.75 -18.70
CA ASP A 79 11.76 7.85 -19.41
C ASP A 79 12.58 6.95 -18.45
N ASP A 80 12.49 7.23 -17.14
CA ASP A 80 13.16 6.46 -16.09
C ASP A 80 12.36 5.22 -15.62
N ILE A 81 11.18 4.95 -16.21
CA ILE A 81 10.38 3.76 -15.88
C ILE A 81 10.79 2.62 -16.81
N ARG A 82 11.18 1.49 -16.22
CA ARG A 82 11.43 0.25 -16.94
C ARG A 82 10.22 -0.67 -16.86
N TYR A 83 9.58 -0.85 -17.99
CA TYR A 83 8.47 -1.80 -18.14
C TYR A 83 9.01 -3.23 -18.28
N ALA A 84 8.37 -4.19 -17.60
CA ALA A 84 8.68 -5.61 -17.74
C ALA A 84 8.31 -6.10 -19.14
N GLU A 85 8.82 -7.26 -19.55
CA GLU A 85 8.50 -7.87 -20.85
C GLU A 85 6.99 -8.05 -21.01
N GLY A 86 6.45 -7.54 -22.10
CA GLY A 86 5.01 -7.55 -22.39
C GLY A 86 4.19 -6.44 -21.73
N ASN A 87 4.81 -5.59 -20.92
CA ASN A 87 4.17 -4.43 -20.31
C ASN A 87 4.47 -3.16 -21.10
N ASP A 88 3.49 -2.28 -21.11
CA ASP A 88 3.58 -0.88 -21.51
C ASP A 88 2.56 -0.07 -20.70
N PRO A 89 2.54 1.27 -20.80
CA PRO A 89 1.59 2.09 -20.03
C PRO A 89 0.12 1.71 -20.24
N ASP A 90 -0.29 1.35 -21.43
CA ASP A 90 -1.69 1.04 -21.76
C ASP A 90 -2.07 -0.36 -21.28
N VAL A 91 -1.20 -1.34 -21.43
CA VAL A 91 -1.38 -2.69 -20.87
C VAL A 91 -1.53 -2.63 -19.35
N MET A 92 -0.65 -1.89 -18.67
CA MET A 92 -0.70 -1.73 -17.21
C MET A 92 -1.97 -0.97 -16.77
N LEU A 93 -2.42 0.01 -17.56
CA LEU A 93 -3.68 0.71 -17.29
C LEU A 93 -4.87 -0.25 -17.28
N LEU A 94 -4.96 -1.13 -18.30
CA LEU A 94 -6.03 -2.12 -18.38
C LEU A 94 -5.96 -3.14 -17.22
N GLN A 95 -4.78 -3.64 -16.91
CA GLN A 95 -4.58 -4.56 -15.76
C GLN A 95 -5.03 -3.93 -14.44
N GLY A 96 -4.73 -2.65 -14.23
CA GLY A 96 -5.15 -1.94 -13.02
C GLY A 96 -6.67 -1.78 -12.93
N MET A 97 -7.34 -1.48 -14.04
CA MET A 97 -8.80 -1.41 -14.09
C MET A 97 -9.45 -2.78 -13.81
N GLU A 98 -8.88 -3.87 -14.31
CA GLU A 98 -9.36 -5.22 -14.03
C GLU A 98 -9.17 -5.58 -12.55
N LEU A 99 -8.00 -5.30 -11.98
CA LEU A 99 -7.70 -5.51 -10.57
C LEU A 99 -8.70 -4.74 -9.66
N LEU A 100 -8.92 -3.47 -9.97
CA LEU A 100 -9.83 -2.62 -9.20
C LEU A 100 -11.30 -3.03 -9.38
N THR A 101 -11.68 -3.55 -10.54
CA THR A 101 -13.02 -4.17 -10.73
C THR A 101 -13.18 -5.38 -9.83
N ALA A 102 -12.19 -6.25 -9.74
CA ALA A 102 -12.23 -7.41 -8.87
C ALA A 102 -12.31 -7.00 -7.38
N TYR A 103 -11.54 -5.97 -7.00
CA TYR A 103 -11.62 -5.39 -5.66
C TYR A 103 -13.01 -4.81 -5.37
N TYR A 104 -13.55 -3.98 -6.26
CA TYR A 104 -14.87 -3.37 -6.13
C TYR A 104 -15.96 -4.41 -5.90
N ASN A 105 -15.98 -5.46 -6.72
CA ASN A 105 -16.97 -6.53 -6.63
C ASN A 105 -16.93 -7.31 -5.31
N LYS A 106 -15.76 -7.38 -4.67
CA LYS A 106 -15.57 -8.10 -3.39
C LYS A 106 -15.76 -7.22 -2.16
N SER A 107 -15.54 -5.94 -2.26
CA SER A 107 -15.34 -5.05 -1.10
C SER A 107 -16.37 -3.93 -0.98
N SER A 108 -16.98 -3.49 -2.10
CA SER A 108 -17.86 -2.31 -2.12
C SER A 108 -19.10 -2.42 -1.23
N TRP A 109 -19.59 -3.65 -1.01
CA TRP A 109 -20.80 -3.94 -0.24
C TRP A 109 -20.56 -4.28 1.24
N ARG A 110 -19.29 -4.30 1.69
CA ARG A 110 -19.00 -4.57 3.10
C ARG A 110 -19.47 -3.40 3.98
N GLU A 111 -20.27 -3.72 4.98
CA GLU A 111 -20.76 -2.77 6.00
C GLU A 111 -19.74 -2.58 7.11
N PHE A 112 -18.49 -2.28 6.76
CA PHE A 112 -17.44 -1.96 7.70
C PHE A 112 -17.30 -0.44 7.81
N GLU A 113 -17.18 0.05 9.03
CA GLU A 113 -16.87 1.44 9.31
C GLU A 113 -15.40 1.72 8.97
N CYS A 114 -15.13 2.65 8.06
CA CYS A 114 -13.77 3.10 7.82
C CYS A 114 -13.31 3.97 8.99
N VAL A 115 -12.21 3.60 9.64
CA VAL A 115 -11.64 4.34 10.79
C VAL A 115 -10.30 4.99 10.49
N GLY A 116 -9.62 4.62 9.40
CA GLY A 116 -8.37 5.24 8.95
C GLY A 116 -8.03 4.87 7.52
N ILE A 117 -7.50 5.82 6.75
CA ILE A 117 -7.06 5.67 5.36
C ILE A 117 -5.68 6.29 5.27
N GLU A 118 -4.67 5.54 4.78
CA GLU A 118 -3.27 5.97 4.80
C GLU A 118 -2.90 6.52 6.18
N GLU A 119 -3.33 5.80 7.23
CA GLU A 119 -3.23 6.27 8.60
C GLU A 119 -1.79 6.24 9.09
N PRO A 120 -1.16 7.41 9.33
CA PRO A 120 0.22 7.46 9.75
C PRO A 120 0.36 6.99 11.20
N PHE A 121 1.43 6.28 11.49
CA PHE A 121 1.75 5.87 12.85
C PHE A 121 3.20 6.17 13.23
N CYS A 122 3.42 6.33 14.53
CA CYS A 122 4.74 6.41 15.14
C CYS A 122 4.69 5.74 16.51
N PHE A 123 5.58 4.80 16.77
CA PHE A 123 5.73 4.20 18.10
C PHE A 123 7.17 3.80 18.36
N THR A 124 7.49 3.53 19.64
CA THR A 124 8.82 3.08 20.08
C THR A 124 8.76 1.67 20.63
N VAL A 125 9.83 0.93 20.43
CA VAL A 125 10.00 -0.42 21.00
C VAL A 125 11.08 -0.37 22.09
N PRO A 126 10.86 -0.98 23.27
CA PRO A 126 11.87 -1.03 24.32
C PRO A 126 13.20 -1.59 23.82
N GLY A 127 14.29 -0.88 24.09
CA GLY A 127 15.63 -1.26 23.62
C GLY A 127 15.97 -0.80 22.19
N CYS A 128 15.02 -0.23 21.44
CA CYS A 128 15.30 0.40 20.15
C CYS A 128 15.38 1.92 20.31
N PRO A 129 16.50 2.57 19.96
CA PRO A 129 16.67 4.02 20.13
C PRO A 129 15.90 4.85 19.10
N LEU A 130 15.44 4.23 18.01
CA LEU A 130 14.77 4.90 16.92
C LEU A 130 13.26 4.57 16.91
N PRO A 131 12.39 5.56 16.64
CA PRO A 131 10.97 5.30 16.46
C PRO A 131 10.73 4.50 15.17
N ILE A 132 9.67 3.71 15.19
CA ILE A 132 9.14 3.03 14.01
C ILE A 132 7.98 3.87 13.47
N ILE A 133 8.06 4.23 12.20
CA ILE A 133 7.03 5.00 11.51
C ILE A 133 6.52 4.24 10.28
N GLY A 134 5.33 4.56 9.86
CA GLY A 134 4.72 4.03 8.64
C GLY A 134 3.32 4.58 8.43
N SER A 135 2.62 3.99 7.48
CA SER A 135 1.22 4.25 7.19
C SER A 135 0.49 2.92 7.03
N ILE A 136 -0.74 2.84 7.51
CA ILE A 136 -1.64 1.70 7.29
C ILE A 136 -2.58 2.08 6.16
N ASP A 137 -2.63 1.29 5.10
CA ASP A 137 -3.39 1.62 3.90
C ASP A 137 -4.88 1.84 4.20
N LEU A 138 -5.49 0.92 4.94
CA LEU A 138 -6.88 1.03 5.35
C LEU A 138 -7.13 0.34 6.70
N MET A 139 -7.78 1.05 7.61
CA MET A 139 -8.31 0.51 8.86
C MET A 139 -9.83 0.55 8.81
N GLU A 140 -10.44 -0.57 9.09
CA GLU A 140 -11.90 -0.72 9.15
C GLU A 140 -12.29 -1.31 10.51
N LYS A 141 -13.53 -1.08 10.90
CA LYS A 141 -14.13 -1.66 12.09
C LYS A 141 -15.35 -2.46 11.68
N ASP A 142 -15.40 -3.72 12.06
CA ASP A 142 -16.53 -4.57 11.79
C ASP A 142 -17.73 -4.29 12.75
N PRO A 143 -18.92 -4.84 12.50
CA PRO A 143 -20.07 -4.66 13.39
C PRO A 143 -19.85 -5.16 14.83
N SER A 144 -18.87 -6.03 15.08
CA SER A 144 -18.53 -6.51 16.44
C SER A 144 -17.61 -5.52 17.19
N GLY A 145 -17.09 -4.52 16.49
CA GLY A 145 -16.12 -3.56 17.01
C GLY A 145 -14.65 -3.96 16.82
N THR A 146 -14.40 -5.06 16.09
CA THR A 146 -13.04 -5.52 15.81
C THR A 146 -12.39 -4.65 14.74
N ILE A 147 -11.16 -4.19 15.01
CA ILE A 147 -10.35 -3.45 14.04
C ILE A 147 -9.72 -4.41 13.04
N ILE A 148 -9.94 -4.15 11.77
CA ILE A 148 -9.39 -4.88 10.64
C ILE A 148 -8.38 -4.00 9.95
N ILE A 149 -7.15 -4.50 9.82
CA ILE A 149 -6.07 -3.85 9.09
C ILE A 149 -6.01 -4.45 7.69
N ASN A 150 -6.16 -3.61 6.68
CA ASN A 150 -6.01 -3.99 5.28
C ASN A 150 -4.70 -3.39 4.75
N ASP A 151 -3.86 -4.23 4.17
CA ASP A 151 -2.62 -3.87 3.48
C ASP A 151 -2.77 -4.31 2.02
N PHE A 152 -2.78 -3.35 1.11
CA PHE A 152 -3.02 -3.62 -0.30
C PHE A 152 -1.73 -4.09 -0.98
N LYS A 153 -1.80 -5.20 -1.68
CA LYS A 153 -0.68 -5.76 -2.44
C LYS A 153 -1.09 -6.02 -3.88
N THR A 154 -0.27 -5.53 -4.80
CA THR A 154 -0.48 -5.67 -6.26
C THR A 154 0.36 -6.82 -6.85
N SER A 155 0.87 -7.72 -6.00
CA SER A 155 1.65 -8.88 -6.46
C SER A 155 0.79 -9.87 -7.24
N ALA A 156 1.39 -10.51 -8.24
CA ALA A 156 0.70 -11.50 -9.08
C ALA A 156 0.27 -12.76 -8.32
N ARG A 157 0.85 -13.01 -7.14
CA ARG A 157 0.53 -14.16 -6.28
C ARG A 157 -0.09 -13.69 -4.96
N ALA A 158 -1.22 -14.29 -4.60
CA ALA A 158 -1.81 -14.08 -3.29
C ALA A 158 -0.93 -14.69 -2.19
N TYR A 159 -0.89 -14.03 -1.04
CA TYR A 159 -0.24 -14.59 0.16
C TYR A 159 -1.04 -15.79 0.69
N SER A 160 -0.33 -16.83 1.12
CA SER A 160 -0.92 -17.91 1.92
C SER A 160 -1.21 -17.43 3.35
N ASN A 161 -2.06 -18.16 4.08
CA ASN A 161 -2.33 -17.81 5.48
C ASN A 161 -1.06 -17.81 6.33
N ASP A 162 -0.15 -18.79 6.12
CA ASP A 162 1.14 -18.85 6.83
C ASP A 162 2.03 -17.64 6.54
N GLU A 163 2.00 -17.11 5.31
CA GLU A 163 2.74 -15.91 4.95
C GLU A 163 2.13 -14.66 5.60
N VAL A 164 0.82 -14.59 5.69
CA VAL A 164 0.10 -13.52 6.41
C VAL A 164 0.43 -13.55 7.90
N ASP A 165 0.34 -14.72 8.53
CA ASP A 165 0.60 -14.89 9.97
C ASP A 165 2.04 -14.56 10.37
N ARG A 166 2.99 -14.73 9.46
CA ARG A 166 4.41 -14.41 9.66
C ARG A 166 4.83 -13.06 9.09
N ASN A 167 3.90 -12.30 8.55
CA ASN A 167 4.22 -11.03 7.91
C ASN A 167 4.66 -9.99 8.94
N PHE A 168 5.93 -9.60 8.82
CA PHE A 168 6.55 -8.64 9.72
C PHE A 168 5.87 -7.26 9.66
N GLN A 169 5.47 -6.80 8.48
CA GLN A 169 4.78 -5.52 8.29
C GLN A 169 3.44 -5.51 9.03
N LEU A 170 2.63 -6.58 8.90
CA LEU A 170 1.35 -6.70 9.60
C LEU A 170 1.54 -6.78 11.12
N THR A 171 2.63 -7.40 11.59
CA THR A 171 2.98 -7.39 13.02
C THR A 171 3.26 -5.97 13.51
N LEU A 172 4.02 -5.17 12.76
CA LEU A 172 4.27 -3.76 13.11
C LEU A 172 2.98 -2.94 13.09
N TYR A 173 2.09 -3.16 12.13
CA TYR A 173 0.79 -2.49 12.08
C TYR A 173 -0.07 -2.83 13.31
N GLN A 174 -0.12 -4.09 13.72
CA GLN A 174 -0.83 -4.50 14.93
C GLN A 174 -0.25 -3.81 16.19
N MET A 175 1.07 -3.72 16.28
CA MET A 175 1.72 -2.98 17.37
C MET A 175 1.37 -1.50 17.35
N ALA A 176 1.37 -0.87 16.17
CA ALA A 176 1.02 0.53 15.99
C ALA A 176 -0.43 0.82 16.41
N VAL A 177 -1.38 0.01 15.97
CA VAL A 177 -2.80 0.13 16.32
C VAL A 177 -2.99 0.06 17.83
N ARG A 178 -2.35 -0.92 18.52
CA ARG A 178 -2.41 -1.03 19.98
C ARG A 178 -1.74 0.15 20.69
N ALA A 179 -0.61 0.63 20.19
CA ALA A 179 0.10 1.78 20.78
C ALA A 179 -0.70 3.08 20.67
N ASN A 180 -1.56 3.20 19.65
CA ASN A 180 -2.43 4.36 19.42
C ASN A 180 -3.82 4.22 20.05
N GLY A 181 -4.08 3.16 20.83
CA GLY A 181 -5.28 3.05 21.66
C GLY A 181 -6.50 2.44 20.96
N TYR A 182 -6.30 1.73 19.88
CA TYR A 182 -7.33 0.92 19.21
C TYR A 182 -7.37 -0.50 19.75
#